data_e28edf3df571b5950aafb0e555a79d36
#
_entry.id   e28edf3df571b5950aafb0e555a79d36
#
_cell.length_a   1.000
_cell.length_b   1.000
_cell.length_c   1.000
_cell.angle_alpha   90.00
_cell.angle_beta   90.00
_cell.angle_gamma   90.00
#
_symmetry.space_group_name_H-M   'P 1'
#
loop_
_entity.id
_entity.type
_entity.pdbx_description
1 polymer ?
#
loop_
_entity_poly.entity_id
_entity_poly.type
_entity_poly.pdbx_seq_one_letter_code
_entity_poly.pdbx_strand_id
1 'polypeptide(L)'
;MPWSSAAPRDGAATLQPAAMNYEVLADFVTKLADGTLQGADASWPTHGAILVFMPGAGEISRLINALARRSSAFKALPLHGALSGEQQRRCFETFQVRKVIVATNVAETSVTLPDVTIVIDTCRERRLTREHGHSSLAPALLERFCAKDSLQQRRGRAGRVQKGVCFRLVPRKAYDKLPEATAAEIEALPLETLVLQVRAAGYAPEAFLAKAPTPPEAWQVRQAELELRQIGALKQEEESGAPAELLTALGRHLVALPCDVRVGRLLVLGAFLGVASAACSIAGWLSVRSPMPKAWQPDQETLRDTLRAKALRGGGGKSDHCFWVAIMDAFMAAKSRKAFCNDLGLSLERMVEAELCRTQLLRGLRSLGFQRDADGNAGDWHIVRAAVVAGLYPQVVSVERPTPKFAESLAGAIQIESDAREVRYWLSEDGGRARAFLHPSSLLFKESSYSCPYIIFSEKTIQQQNNPEHPTKLVLTGCSEASVYALLLFGGHLTVDHQQVEVTVDGGRGGRFAGGSTTVVAMLQRLRQAIDALLLQKVHSPSSSISGAKAAQCVVTLLSTDGLGPETEK
;
A
#
# COMPACT_ATOMS: atom_id res chain seq x y z
N MET A 1 -2.10 35.41 -17.71
CA MET A 1 -1.75 33.97 -17.61
C MET A 1 -0.90 33.78 -16.37
N PRO A 2 -1.39 33.20 -15.27
CA PRO A 2 -0.59 32.98 -14.07
C PRO A 2 -0.01 31.55 -14.08
N TRP A 3 1.00 31.34 -14.90
CA TRP A 3 1.81 30.12 -14.90
C TRP A 3 3.23 30.51 -14.56
N SER A 4 3.51 30.78 -13.28
CA SER A 4 4.90 31.01 -12.83
C SER A 4 5.61 29.67 -12.72
N SER A 5 6.57 29.42 -13.61
CA SER A 5 7.57 28.39 -13.44
C SER A 5 8.60 28.89 -12.44
N ALA A 6 8.58 28.39 -11.22
CA ALA A 6 9.75 28.53 -10.36
C ALA A 6 10.91 27.72 -10.99
N ALA A 7 12.01 28.37 -11.29
CA ALA A 7 13.20 27.73 -11.82
C ALA A 7 13.83 26.85 -10.73
N PRO A 8 14.17 25.58 -11.00
CA PRO A 8 14.86 24.75 -10.03
C PRO A 8 16.35 25.14 -9.92
N ARG A 9 16.86 25.06 -8.73
CA ARG A 9 18.31 25.14 -8.48
C ARG A 9 18.92 23.77 -8.69
N ASP A 10 19.89 23.74 -9.58
CA ASP A 10 20.84 22.65 -9.89
C ASP A 10 20.37 21.34 -10.56
N GLY A 11 20.89 21.12 -11.75
CA GLY A 11 21.26 19.87 -12.44
C GLY A 11 20.19 18.79 -12.57
N ALA A 12 19.50 18.71 -13.69
CA ALA A 12 18.38 17.81 -14.05
C ALA A 12 17.04 18.21 -13.45
N ALA A 13 16.62 19.41 -13.74
CA ALA A 13 15.39 20.00 -13.25
C ALA A 13 14.15 19.38 -13.89
N THR A 14 13.50 18.46 -13.21
CA THR A 14 12.12 18.08 -13.51
C THR A 14 11.23 19.31 -13.32
N LEU A 15 10.64 19.80 -14.41
CA LEU A 15 9.63 20.87 -14.38
C LEU A 15 8.49 20.45 -13.46
N GLN A 16 8.30 21.15 -12.34
CA GLN A 16 7.18 20.89 -11.44
C GLN A 16 5.95 21.71 -11.87
N PRO A 17 4.75 21.11 -11.92
CA PRO A 17 3.54 21.83 -12.27
C PRO A 17 3.16 22.81 -11.16
N ALA A 18 2.86 24.08 -11.55
CA ALA A 18 2.31 25.08 -10.64
C ALA A 18 0.87 24.74 -10.22
N ALA A 19 0.31 25.41 -9.21
CA ALA A 19 -1.07 25.20 -8.78
C ALA A 19 -2.07 25.40 -9.94
N MET A 20 -3.06 24.50 -10.08
CA MET A 20 -4.05 24.55 -11.13
C MET A 20 -5.20 25.50 -10.75
N ASN A 21 -5.58 26.40 -11.64
CA ASN A 21 -6.74 27.24 -11.47
C ASN A 21 -7.99 26.57 -12.07
N TYR A 22 -8.79 25.93 -11.20
CA TYR A 22 -9.97 25.17 -11.61
C TYR A 22 -11.10 26.07 -12.16
N GLU A 23 -11.19 27.32 -11.69
CA GLU A 23 -12.22 28.25 -12.16
C GLU A 23 -11.95 28.68 -13.61
N VAL A 24 -10.70 29.01 -13.94
CA VAL A 24 -10.31 29.33 -15.33
C VAL A 24 -10.49 28.13 -16.24
N LEU A 25 -10.12 26.93 -15.77
CA LEU A 25 -10.29 25.70 -16.56
C LEU A 25 -11.79 25.40 -16.79
N ALA A 26 -12.62 25.54 -15.77
CA ALA A 26 -14.05 25.32 -15.89
C ALA A 26 -14.70 26.34 -16.84
N ASP A 27 -14.27 27.61 -16.81
CA ASP A 27 -14.73 28.64 -17.73
C ASP A 27 -14.37 28.28 -19.18
N PHE A 28 -13.16 27.86 -19.42
CA PHE A 28 -12.71 27.43 -20.75
C PHE A 28 -13.50 26.23 -21.27
N VAL A 29 -13.70 25.20 -20.43
CA VAL A 29 -14.50 24.01 -20.78
C VAL A 29 -15.94 24.39 -21.09
N THR A 30 -16.56 25.27 -20.28
CA THR A 30 -17.95 25.72 -20.44
C THR A 30 -18.12 26.47 -21.77
N LYS A 31 -17.24 27.43 -22.05
CA LYS A 31 -17.30 28.20 -23.29
C LYS A 31 -17.11 27.36 -24.54
N LEU A 32 -16.26 26.32 -24.46
CA LEU A 32 -16.10 25.34 -25.53
C LEU A 32 -17.35 24.46 -25.69
N ALA A 33 -17.95 24.03 -24.59
CA ALA A 33 -19.16 23.22 -24.61
C ALA A 33 -20.35 23.93 -25.18
N ASP A 34 -20.53 25.22 -24.80
CA ASP A 34 -21.64 26.09 -25.21
C ASP A 34 -21.37 26.75 -26.58
N GLY A 35 -20.16 26.60 -27.16
CA GLY A 35 -19.79 27.24 -28.44
C GLY A 35 -19.61 28.75 -28.37
N THR A 36 -19.44 29.34 -27.18
CA THR A 36 -19.35 30.80 -26.94
C THR A 36 -17.91 31.29 -26.79
N LEU A 37 -16.91 30.45 -27.06
CA LEU A 37 -15.50 30.83 -26.94
C LEU A 37 -15.12 31.87 -28.02
N GLN A 38 -14.75 33.08 -27.59
CA GLN A 38 -14.27 34.11 -28.51
C GLN A 38 -12.95 33.69 -29.18
N GLY A 39 -12.85 33.91 -30.51
CA GLY A 39 -11.69 33.50 -31.29
C GLY A 39 -11.63 31.99 -31.59
N ALA A 40 -12.73 31.27 -31.40
CA ALA A 40 -12.82 29.88 -31.85
C ALA A 40 -12.75 29.83 -33.38
N ASP A 41 -11.95 28.87 -33.87
CA ASP A 41 -11.85 28.55 -35.29
C ASP A 41 -13.15 27.86 -35.74
N ALA A 42 -13.75 28.29 -36.85
CA ALA A 42 -14.97 27.70 -37.39
C ALA A 42 -14.80 26.18 -37.75
N SER A 43 -13.59 25.70 -37.88
CA SER A 43 -13.29 24.29 -38.12
C SER A 43 -13.34 23.42 -36.86
N TRP A 44 -13.47 24.00 -35.68
CA TRP A 44 -13.52 23.24 -34.43
C TRP A 44 -14.86 22.50 -34.27
N PRO A 45 -14.84 21.24 -33.77
CA PRO A 45 -16.07 20.47 -33.61
C PRO A 45 -17.02 21.13 -32.60
N THR A 46 -18.25 21.40 -33.03
CA THR A 46 -19.35 21.92 -32.18
C THR A 46 -20.16 20.78 -31.53
N HIS A 47 -19.96 19.55 -31.98
CA HIS A 47 -20.64 18.34 -31.51
C HIS A 47 -19.64 17.31 -30.96
N GLY A 48 -20.13 16.20 -30.42
CA GLY A 48 -19.32 15.16 -29.80
C GLY A 48 -18.88 15.50 -28.37
N ALA A 49 -18.22 14.55 -27.74
CA ALA A 49 -17.79 14.66 -26.35
C ALA A 49 -16.49 15.49 -26.23
N ILE A 50 -16.37 16.18 -25.10
CA ILE A 50 -15.13 16.84 -24.67
C ILE A 50 -14.47 15.93 -23.62
N LEU A 51 -13.22 15.55 -23.82
CA LEU A 51 -12.43 14.77 -22.86
C LEU A 51 -11.38 15.68 -22.21
N VAL A 52 -11.44 15.80 -20.89
CA VAL A 52 -10.50 16.61 -20.09
C VAL A 52 -9.59 15.69 -19.29
N PHE A 53 -8.28 15.71 -19.57
CA PHE A 53 -7.31 14.96 -18.78
C PHE A 53 -6.87 15.70 -17.53
N MET A 54 -6.99 15.02 -16.37
CA MET A 54 -6.65 15.54 -15.05
C MET A 54 -5.68 14.57 -14.34
N PRO A 55 -4.81 15.07 -13.44
CA PRO A 55 -3.80 14.23 -12.79
C PRO A 55 -4.37 13.20 -11.81
N GLY A 56 -5.53 13.45 -11.21
CA GLY A 56 -6.08 12.53 -10.20
C GLY A 56 -7.57 12.72 -9.91
N ALA A 57 -8.13 11.79 -9.12
CA ALA A 57 -9.57 11.78 -8.79
C ALA A 57 -10.01 13.00 -7.94
N GLY A 58 -9.12 13.54 -7.09
CA GLY A 58 -9.38 14.76 -6.32
C GLY A 58 -9.55 15.97 -7.22
N GLU A 59 -8.69 16.11 -8.22
CA GLU A 59 -8.70 17.17 -9.21
C GLU A 59 -9.92 17.04 -10.14
N ILE A 60 -10.30 15.81 -10.52
CA ILE A 60 -11.54 15.52 -11.26
C ILE A 60 -12.74 16.05 -10.47
N SER A 61 -12.86 15.73 -9.19
CA SER A 61 -13.97 16.15 -8.35
C SER A 61 -14.04 17.68 -8.22
N ARG A 62 -12.89 18.35 -8.07
CA ARG A 62 -12.82 19.83 -8.02
C ARG A 62 -13.29 20.47 -9.31
N LEU A 63 -12.85 19.96 -10.47
CA LEU A 63 -13.27 20.47 -11.76
C LEU A 63 -14.76 20.22 -12.02
N ILE A 64 -15.28 19.03 -11.73
CA ILE A 64 -16.71 18.71 -11.89
C ILE A 64 -17.57 19.63 -11.02
N ASN A 65 -17.18 19.88 -9.77
CA ASN A 65 -17.89 20.82 -8.89
C ASN A 65 -17.85 22.25 -9.41
N ALA A 66 -16.75 22.68 -10.02
CA ALA A 66 -16.65 23.99 -10.65
C ALA A 66 -17.52 24.08 -11.92
N LEU A 67 -17.60 23.03 -12.72
CA LEU A 67 -18.46 22.94 -13.90
C LEU A 67 -19.96 22.95 -13.54
N ALA A 68 -20.35 22.21 -12.51
CA ALA A 68 -21.74 22.10 -12.06
C ALA A 68 -22.33 23.46 -11.61
N ARG A 69 -21.49 24.41 -11.18
CA ARG A 69 -21.92 25.77 -10.79
C ARG A 69 -22.13 26.72 -11.98
N ARG A 70 -21.71 26.34 -13.20
CA ARG A 70 -21.64 27.25 -14.35
C ARG A 70 -22.73 27.03 -15.40
N SER A 71 -22.99 25.79 -15.81
CA SER A 71 -23.95 25.52 -16.88
C SER A 71 -24.59 24.13 -16.73
N SER A 72 -25.87 24.04 -17.09
CA SER A 72 -26.62 22.79 -17.26
C SER A 72 -26.70 22.34 -18.72
N ALA A 73 -26.08 23.07 -19.66
CA ALA A 73 -26.14 22.77 -21.10
C ALA A 73 -25.29 21.55 -21.51
N PHE A 74 -24.50 21.00 -20.59
CA PHE A 74 -23.72 19.78 -20.81
C PHE A 74 -23.74 18.84 -19.59
N LYS A 75 -23.40 17.59 -19.81
CA LYS A 75 -23.29 16.57 -18.75
C LYS A 75 -21.82 16.28 -18.41
N ALA A 76 -21.37 16.68 -17.21
CA ALA A 76 -20.04 16.39 -16.73
C ALA A 76 -20.00 15.00 -16.05
N LEU A 77 -19.06 14.14 -16.47
CA LEU A 77 -18.91 12.76 -16.00
C LEU A 77 -17.46 12.50 -15.57
N PRO A 78 -17.22 11.93 -14.38
CA PRO A 78 -15.90 11.48 -13.97
C PRO A 78 -15.51 10.17 -14.63
N LEU A 79 -14.20 9.99 -14.93
CA LEU A 79 -13.65 8.72 -15.41
C LEU A 79 -12.28 8.47 -14.78
N HIS A 80 -12.23 7.59 -13.81
CA HIS A 80 -10.97 7.15 -13.17
C HIS A 80 -11.11 5.75 -12.57
N GLY A 81 -10.00 5.08 -12.38
CA GLY A 81 -9.98 3.69 -11.94
C GLY A 81 -10.51 3.42 -10.52
N ALA A 82 -10.90 4.43 -9.73
CA ALA A 82 -11.54 4.22 -8.43
C ALA A 82 -13.08 4.18 -8.51
N LEU A 83 -13.67 4.44 -9.69
CA LEU A 83 -15.10 4.32 -9.92
C LEU A 83 -15.51 2.85 -10.08
N SER A 84 -16.76 2.53 -9.70
CA SER A 84 -17.35 1.22 -10.02
C SER A 84 -17.50 1.04 -11.54
N GLY A 85 -17.58 -0.21 -11.99
CA GLY A 85 -17.80 -0.51 -13.41
C GLY A 85 -19.08 0.12 -13.96
N GLU A 86 -20.15 0.23 -13.15
CA GLU A 86 -21.39 0.89 -13.52
C GLU A 86 -21.19 2.41 -13.74
N GLN A 87 -20.49 3.08 -12.82
CA GLN A 87 -20.16 4.49 -12.95
C GLN A 87 -19.28 4.78 -14.17
N GLN A 88 -18.32 3.89 -14.49
CA GLN A 88 -17.49 4.01 -15.68
C GLN A 88 -18.32 3.83 -16.96
N ARG A 89 -19.28 2.88 -16.99
CA ARG A 89 -20.15 2.63 -18.13
C ARG A 89 -20.98 3.84 -18.53
N ARG A 90 -21.36 4.70 -17.59
CA ARG A 90 -22.08 5.96 -17.88
C ARG A 90 -21.34 6.88 -18.84
N CYS A 91 -20.01 6.81 -18.92
CA CYS A 91 -19.23 7.57 -19.90
C CYS A 91 -19.45 7.12 -21.34
N PHE A 92 -19.99 5.91 -21.57
CA PHE A 92 -20.33 5.37 -22.90
C PHE A 92 -21.77 5.64 -23.32
N GLU A 93 -22.62 6.09 -22.39
CA GLU A 93 -24.01 6.40 -22.69
C GLU A 93 -24.11 7.63 -23.58
N THR A 94 -25.15 7.69 -24.40
CA THR A 94 -25.48 8.83 -25.23
C THR A 94 -26.46 9.74 -24.47
N PHE A 95 -26.17 11.04 -24.47
CA PHE A 95 -27.01 12.05 -23.81
C PHE A 95 -27.55 13.04 -24.85
N GLN A 96 -28.70 13.66 -24.57
CA GLN A 96 -29.28 14.71 -25.43
C GLN A 96 -28.45 16.00 -25.37
N VAL A 97 -27.67 16.20 -24.30
CA VAL A 97 -26.78 17.33 -24.12
C VAL A 97 -25.34 16.93 -24.36
N ARG A 98 -24.48 17.89 -24.65
CA ARG A 98 -23.07 17.64 -24.88
C ARG A 98 -22.41 17.00 -23.66
N LYS A 99 -21.58 15.99 -23.87
CA LYS A 99 -20.89 15.24 -22.82
C LYS A 99 -19.51 15.82 -22.57
N VAL A 100 -19.19 16.07 -21.30
CA VAL A 100 -17.85 16.46 -20.85
C VAL A 100 -17.32 15.36 -19.92
N ILE A 101 -16.33 14.60 -20.36
CA ILE A 101 -15.72 13.51 -19.57
C ILE A 101 -14.44 14.06 -18.96
N VAL A 102 -14.36 14.05 -17.63
CA VAL A 102 -13.17 14.47 -16.88
C VAL A 102 -12.46 13.23 -16.39
N ALA A 103 -11.27 12.93 -16.95
CA ALA A 103 -10.62 11.64 -16.81
C ALA A 103 -9.16 11.73 -16.32
N THR A 104 -8.68 10.65 -15.70
CA THR A 104 -7.24 10.41 -15.53
C THR A 104 -6.66 9.71 -16.77
N ASN A 105 -5.39 9.27 -16.70
CA ASN A 105 -4.73 8.44 -17.71
C ASN A 105 -5.46 7.10 -18.03
N VAL A 106 -6.48 6.71 -17.28
CA VAL A 106 -7.38 5.59 -17.64
C VAL A 106 -7.99 5.78 -19.03
N ALA A 107 -8.30 7.03 -19.43
CA ALA A 107 -8.79 7.34 -20.76
C ALA A 107 -7.69 7.42 -21.83
N GLU A 108 -6.42 7.26 -21.46
CA GLU A 108 -5.28 7.35 -22.39
C GLU A 108 -5.10 6.06 -23.21
N THR A 109 -5.23 4.88 -22.58
CA THR A 109 -5.00 3.57 -23.21
C THR A 109 -6.15 2.60 -23.02
N SER A 110 -6.69 2.48 -21.82
CA SER A 110 -7.55 1.37 -21.40
C SER A 110 -9.00 1.46 -21.87
N VAL A 111 -9.46 2.67 -22.26
CA VAL A 111 -10.87 2.92 -22.57
C VAL A 111 -11.00 3.61 -23.93
N THR A 112 -11.86 3.08 -24.82
CA THR A 112 -12.17 3.70 -26.11
C THR A 112 -13.50 4.43 -26.02
N LEU A 113 -13.46 5.77 -26.09
CA LEU A 113 -14.62 6.65 -26.15
C LEU A 113 -14.80 7.09 -27.60
N PRO A 114 -15.80 6.58 -28.35
CA PRO A 114 -15.90 6.76 -29.80
C PRO A 114 -16.34 8.16 -30.21
N ASP A 115 -17.00 8.88 -29.34
CA ASP A 115 -17.64 10.17 -29.59
C ASP A 115 -16.80 11.40 -29.20
N VAL A 116 -15.55 11.20 -28.79
CA VAL A 116 -14.65 12.30 -28.39
C VAL A 116 -14.18 13.07 -29.62
N THR A 117 -14.47 14.37 -29.62
CA THR A 117 -14.04 15.32 -30.68
C THR A 117 -13.08 16.38 -30.18
N ILE A 118 -13.14 16.72 -28.90
CA ILE A 118 -12.24 17.70 -28.28
C ILE A 118 -11.52 17.06 -27.11
N VAL A 119 -10.20 17.21 -27.08
CA VAL A 119 -9.35 16.86 -25.93
C VAL A 119 -8.80 18.14 -25.30
N ILE A 120 -8.96 18.28 -23.99
CA ILE A 120 -8.31 19.30 -23.18
C ILE A 120 -7.34 18.56 -22.25
N ASP A 121 -6.04 18.77 -22.46
CA ASP A 121 -5.00 18.08 -21.73
C ASP A 121 -4.28 19.05 -20.80
N THR A 122 -4.41 18.82 -19.48
CA THR A 122 -3.64 19.57 -18.48
C THR A 122 -2.14 19.24 -18.52
N CYS A 123 -1.75 18.27 -19.34
CA CYS A 123 -0.38 17.76 -19.48
C CYS A 123 0.22 17.23 -18.17
N ARG A 124 -0.61 16.79 -17.24
CA ARG A 124 -0.21 16.34 -15.89
C ARG A 124 -0.71 14.94 -15.62
N GLU A 125 0.07 14.24 -14.79
CA GLU A 125 -0.29 12.93 -14.27
C GLU A 125 0.18 12.78 -12.82
N ARG A 126 -0.41 11.84 -12.08
CA ARG A 126 0.15 11.33 -10.83
C ARG A 126 0.82 10.01 -11.10
N ARG A 127 2.11 9.95 -10.79
CA ARG A 127 2.93 8.78 -11.02
C ARG A 127 3.68 8.39 -9.76
N LEU A 128 3.82 7.09 -9.54
CA LEU A 128 4.74 6.55 -8.56
C LEU A 128 6.16 6.78 -9.07
N THR A 129 7.00 7.39 -8.24
CA THR A 129 8.41 7.63 -8.53
C THR A 129 9.24 7.34 -7.31
N ARG A 130 10.48 6.87 -7.51
CA ARG A 130 11.49 6.80 -6.47
C ARG A 130 12.47 7.95 -6.70
N GLU A 131 12.66 8.81 -5.73
CA GLU A 131 13.61 9.92 -5.82
C GLU A 131 14.86 9.61 -5.00
N HIS A 132 16.03 9.87 -5.59
CA HIS A 132 17.31 9.89 -4.90
C HIS A 132 17.29 10.99 -3.84
N GLY A 133 17.71 10.69 -2.61
CA GLY A 133 17.90 11.68 -1.55
C GLY A 133 16.83 11.73 -0.46
N HIS A 134 15.70 11.05 -0.61
CA HIS A 134 14.84 10.76 0.53
C HIS A 134 15.29 9.44 1.15
N SER A 135 15.59 9.43 2.43
CA SER A 135 15.93 8.24 3.23
C SER A 135 14.81 7.19 3.23
N SER A 136 13.63 7.54 2.72
CA SER A 136 12.50 6.63 2.54
C SER A 136 12.48 6.07 1.13
N LEU A 137 12.68 4.78 1.00
CA LEU A 137 12.51 4.00 -0.24
C LEU A 137 11.02 3.83 -0.64
N ALA A 138 10.11 4.54 0.03
CA ALA A 138 8.71 4.54 -0.30
C ALA A 138 8.48 5.16 -1.68
N PRO A 139 7.69 4.51 -2.55
CA PRO A 139 7.29 5.15 -3.79
C PRO A 139 6.47 6.41 -3.47
N ALA A 140 6.88 7.53 -4.05
CA ALA A 140 6.18 8.81 -3.93
C ALA A 140 5.15 8.93 -5.06
N LEU A 141 3.89 9.18 -4.71
CA LEU A 141 2.85 9.49 -5.69
C LEU A 141 2.87 11.00 -5.96
N LEU A 142 3.69 11.42 -6.93
CA LEU A 142 3.90 12.83 -7.24
C LEU A 142 3.12 13.26 -8.48
N GLU A 143 2.62 14.51 -8.47
CA GLU A 143 2.10 15.17 -9.64
C GLU A 143 3.26 15.70 -10.49
N ARG A 144 3.32 15.28 -11.75
CA ARG A 144 4.35 15.66 -12.74
C ARG A 144 3.71 16.00 -14.06
N PHE A 145 4.50 16.63 -14.94
CA PHE A 145 4.14 16.73 -16.35
C PHE A 145 4.30 15.37 -17.03
N CYS A 146 3.37 15.05 -17.93
CA CYS A 146 3.46 13.86 -18.79
C CYS A 146 4.62 13.99 -19.78
N ALA A 147 5.15 12.85 -20.20
CA ALA A 147 6.06 12.79 -21.33
C ALA A 147 5.33 13.04 -22.67
N LYS A 148 6.07 13.37 -23.72
CA LYS A 148 5.50 13.73 -25.04
C LYS A 148 4.75 12.57 -25.68
N ASP A 149 5.20 11.32 -25.49
CA ASP A 149 4.53 10.11 -25.97
C ASP A 149 3.11 9.98 -25.39
N SER A 150 2.95 10.15 -24.08
CA SER A 150 1.64 10.16 -23.40
C SER A 150 0.76 11.29 -23.92
N LEU A 151 1.31 12.52 -24.05
CA LEU A 151 0.57 13.66 -24.61
C LEU A 151 0.13 13.41 -26.06
N GLN A 152 0.89 12.66 -26.84
CA GLN A 152 0.52 12.27 -28.19
C GLN A 152 -0.59 11.23 -28.20
N GLN A 153 -0.55 10.25 -27.31
CA GLN A 153 -1.63 9.27 -27.12
C GLN A 153 -2.93 9.95 -26.72
N ARG A 154 -2.88 10.88 -25.73
CA ARG A 154 -4.03 11.68 -25.30
C ARG A 154 -4.62 12.52 -26.43
N ARG A 155 -3.78 13.18 -27.22
CA ARG A 155 -4.22 13.88 -28.43
C ARG A 155 -4.97 12.96 -29.39
N GLY A 156 -4.47 11.75 -29.58
CA GLY A 156 -5.04 10.73 -30.48
C GLY A 156 -6.45 10.30 -30.08
N ARG A 157 -6.92 10.63 -28.87
CA ARG A 157 -8.31 10.35 -28.44
C ARG A 157 -9.33 11.20 -29.19
N ALA A 158 -9.01 12.43 -29.59
CA ALA A 158 -9.89 13.28 -30.39
C ALA A 158 -9.94 12.91 -31.88
N GLY A 159 -9.00 12.14 -32.38
CA GLY A 159 -8.86 11.87 -33.82
C GLY A 159 -9.18 10.45 -34.28
N ARG A 160 -9.89 9.63 -33.48
CA ARG A 160 -10.11 8.21 -33.78
C ARG A 160 -11.15 7.95 -34.86
N VAL A 161 -12.28 8.63 -34.77
CA VAL A 161 -13.45 8.36 -35.64
C VAL A 161 -13.70 9.53 -36.58
N GLN A 162 -13.41 10.76 -36.14
CA GLN A 162 -13.67 12.01 -36.89
C GLN A 162 -12.60 13.06 -36.58
N LYS A 163 -12.59 14.13 -37.37
CA LYS A 163 -11.66 15.26 -37.10
C LYS A 163 -11.88 15.79 -35.69
N GLY A 164 -10.78 16.00 -34.96
CA GLY A 164 -10.83 16.49 -33.59
C GLY A 164 -9.73 17.50 -33.29
N VAL A 165 -9.86 18.18 -32.17
CA VAL A 165 -8.95 19.23 -31.69
C VAL A 165 -8.42 18.87 -30.32
N CYS A 166 -7.13 19.17 -30.06
CA CYS A 166 -6.51 18.96 -28.76
C CYS A 166 -5.90 20.27 -28.25
N PHE A 167 -6.32 20.70 -27.08
CA PHE A 167 -5.77 21.84 -26.35
C PHE A 167 -4.83 21.34 -25.26
N ARG A 168 -3.55 21.66 -25.37
CA ARG A 168 -2.54 21.38 -24.34
C ARG A 168 -2.37 22.60 -23.46
N LEU A 169 -2.65 22.46 -22.16
CA LEU A 169 -2.60 23.54 -21.20
C LEU A 169 -1.19 23.71 -20.61
N VAL A 170 -0.21 23.79 -21.49
CA VAL A 170 1.20 23.99 -21.15
C VAL A 170 1.84 24.97 -22.13
N PRO A 171 2.67 25.92 -21.69
CA PRO A 171 3.40 26.81 -22.58
C PRO A 171 4.34 26.04 -23.52
N ARG A 172 4.50 26.51 -24.77
CA ARG A 172 5.36 25.85 -25.76
C ARG A 172 6.78 25.62 -25.26
N LYS A 173 7.37 26.61 -24.59
CA LYS A 173 8.72 26.49 -23.99
C LYS A 173 8.82 25.39 -22.92
N ALA A 174 7.75 25.14 -22.18
CA ALA A 174 7.72 24.06 -21.20
C ALA A 174 7.49 22.70 -21.90
N TYR A 175 6.60 22.64 -22.90
CA TYR A 175 6.38 21.44 -23.70
C TYR A 175 7.68 20.95 -24.38
N ASP A 176 8.47 21.85 -24.93
CA ASP A 176 9.72 21.50 -25.65
C ASP A 176 10.76 20.85 -24.70
N LYS A 177 10.68 21.15 -23.39
CA LYS A 177 11.55 20.58 -22.34
C LYS A 177 11.02 19.28 -21.73
N LEU A 178 9.81 18.82 -22.08
CA LEU A 178 9.29 17.57 -21.56
C LEU A 178 10.08 16.38 -22.10
N PRO A 179 10.22 15.29 -21.30
CA PRO A 179 10.85 14.06 -21.76
C PRO A 179 10.10 13.49 -22.97
N GLU A 180 10.82 12.86 -23.90
CA GLU A 180 10.22 12.29 -25.11
C GLU A 180 9.34 11.07 -24.76
N ALA A 181 9.83 10.20 -23.88
CA ALA A 181 9.17 8.97 -23.50
C ALA A 181 8.88 8.91 -22.01
N THR A 182 7.83 8.20 -21.66
CA THR A 182 7.46 7.87 -20.29
C THR A 182 8.52 6.95 -19.67
N ALA A 183 9.01 7.28 -18.46
CA ALA A 183 9.99 6.47 -17.75
C ALA A 183 9.50 5.02 -17.56
N ALA A 184 10.40 4.05 -17.68
CA ALA A 184 10.06 2.64 -17.57
C ALA A 184 9.62 2.27 -16.15
N GLU A 185 8.70 1.30 -16.00
CA GLU A 185 8.22 0.85 -14.71
C GLU A 185 9.33 0.30 -13.82
N ILE A 186 10.36 -0.30 -14.42
CA ILE A 186 11.51 -0.85 -13.69
C ILE A 186 12.28 0.20 -12.88
N GLU A 187 12.20 1.48 -13.26
CA GLU A 187 12.81 2.58 -12.51
C GLU A 187 11.99 2.99 -11.27
N ALA A 188 10.68 2.70 -11.27
CA ALA A 188 9.74 3.16 -10.26
C ALA A 188 9.30 2.06 -9.28
N LEU A 189 9.27 0.80 -9.71
CA LEU A 189 8.79 -0.32 -8.92
C LEU A 189 9.86 -0.92 -7.99
N PRO A 190 9.44 -1.58 -6.90
CA PRO A 190 10.31 -2.41 -6.07
C PRO A 190 10.97 -3.52 -6.90
N LEU A 191 12.29 -3.71 -6.73
CA LEU A 191 13.05 -4.67 -7.54
C LEU A 191 13.27 -6.02 -6.83
N GLU A 192 12.82 -6.20 -5.60
CA GLU A 192 13.11 -7.38 -4.77
C GLU A 192 12.67 -8.68 -5.45
N THR A 193 11.45 -8.71 -6.00
CA THR A 193 10.92 -9.89 -6.71
C THR A 193 11.73 -10.19 -7.97
N LEU A 194 12.07 -9.16 -8.75
CA LEU A 194 12.85 -9.31 -9.98
C LEU A 194 14.28 -9.77 -9.67
N VAL A 195 14.94 -9.15 -8.69
CA VAL A 195 16.30 -9.51 -8.25
C VAL A 195 16.33 -10.95 -7.75
N LEU A 196 15.33 -11.38 -6.97
CA LEU A 196 15.21 -12.75 -6.49
C LEU A 196 15.04 -13.75 -7.64
N GLN A 197 14.23 -13.44 -8.64
CA GLN A 197 14.04 -14.26 -9.85
C GLN A 197 15.34 -14.37 -10.68
N VAL A 198 16.05 -13.26 -10.86
CA VAL A 198 17.34 -13.24 -11.58
C VAL A 198 18.39 -14.11 -10.85
N ARG A 199 18.44 -14.03 -9.50
CA ARG A 199 19.30 -14.90 -8.68
C ARG A 199 18.91 -16.37 -8.83
N ALA A 200 17.62 -16.68 -8.82
CA ALA A 200 17.12 -18.05 -9.01
C ALA A 200 17.46 -18.63 -10.38
N ALA A 201 17.51 -17.77 -11.41
CA ALA A 201 17.96 -18.16 -12.75
C ALA A 201 19.48 -18.32 -12.88
N GLY A 202 20.26 -18.10 -11.78
CA GLY A 202 21.70 -18.30 -11.75
C GLY A 202 22.52 -17.10 -12.23
N TYR A 203 21.92 -15.92 -12.34
CA TYR A 203 22.64 -14.72 -12.79
C TYR A 203 22.92 -13.74 -11.64
N ALA A 204 23.98 -12.93 -11.80
CA ALA A 204 24.25 -11.78 -10.96
C ALA A 204 23.30 -10.63 -11.35
N PRO A 205 22.42 -10.14 -10.44
CA PRO A 205 21.37 -9.19 -10.80
C PRO A 205 21.88 -7.89 -11.40
N GLU A 206 22.93 -7.30 -10.82
CA GLU A 206 23.49 -6.04 -11.31
C GLU A 206 23.98 -6.17 -12.77
N ALA A 207 24.77 -7.22 -13.06
CA ALA A 207 25.30 -7.47 -14.40
C ALA A 207 24.21 -7.90 -15.42
N PHE A 208 23.16 -8.59 -14.93
CA PHE A 208 22.04 -9.02 -15.79
C PHE A 208 21.13 -7.84 -16.14
N LEU A 209 20.72 -7.06 -15.15
CA LEU A 209 19.80 -5.94 -15.32
C LEU A 209 20.45 -4.75 -16.05
N ALA A 210 21.78 -4.61 -16.00
CA ALA A 210 22.51 -3.63 -16.79
C ALA A 210 22.35 -3.84 -18.31
N LYS A 211 21.91 -5.02 -18.76
CA LYS A 211 21.63 -5.33 -20.18
C LYS A 211 20.19 -5.04 -20.59
N ALA A 212 19.33 -4.59 -19.68
CA ALA A 212 17.96 -4.22 -20.02
C ALA A 212 17.92 -2.99 -20.94
N PRO A 213 16.89 -2.84 -21.79
CA PRO A 213 16.72 -1.64 -22.63
C PRO A 213 16.72 -0.33 -21.83
N THR A 214 16.16 -0.37 -20.62
CA THR A 214 16.21 0.70 -19.62
C THR A 214 16.71 0.06 -18.32
N PRO A 215 18.02 0.08 -18.05
CA PRO A 215 18.57 -0.53 -16.86
C PRO A 215 18.19 0.26 -15.60
N PRO A 216 17.83 -0.42 -14.49
CA PRO A 216 17.63 0.25 -13.21
C PRO A 216 18.97 0.79 -12.70
N GLU A 217 18.93 1.80 -11.84
CA GLU A 217 20.11 2.31 -11.18
C GLU A 217 20.76 1.24 -10.26
N ALA A 218 22.09 1.13 -10.32
CA ALA A 218 22.83 0.09 -9.57
C ALA A 218 22.52 0.09 -8.06
N TRP A 219 22.28 1.27 -7.47
CA TRP A 219 21.90 1.38 -6.06
C TRP A 219 20.55 0.74 -5.75
N GLN A 220 19.58 0.78 -6.68
CA GLN A 220 18.25 0.15 -6.51
C GLN A 220 18.38 -1.37 -6.46
N VAL A 221 19.25 -1.95 -7.29
CA VAL A 221 19.52 -3.39 -7.31
C VAL A 221 20.19 -3.81 -6.00
N ARG A 222 21.22 -3.08 -5.56
CA ARG A 222 21.91 -3.35 -4.28
C ARG A 222 20.96 -3.23 -3.09
N GLN A 223 20.10 -2.22 -3.10
CA GLN A 223 19.10 -2.05 -2.04
C GLN A 223 18.11 -3.22 -1.98
N ALA A 224 17.63 -3.68 -3.14
CA ALA A 224 16.77 -4.86 -3.22
C ALA A 224 17.47 -6.12 -2.68
N GLU A 225 18.76 -6.30 -2.96
CA GLU A 225 19.54 -7.41 -2.37
C GLU A 225 19.67 -7.31 -0.85
N LEU A 226 19.91 -6.10 -0.32
CA LEU A 226 19.95 -5.88 1.13
C LEU A 226 18.61 -6.23 1.79
N GLU A 227 17.49 -5.80 1.21
CA GLU A 227 16.17 -6.16 1.70
C GLU A 227 15.91 -7.67 1.63
N LEU A 228 16.32 -8.34 0.55
CA LEU A 228 16.21 -9.79 0.42
C LEU A 228 17.03 -10.55 1.47
N ARG A 229 18.21 -10.03 1.86
CA ARG A 229 19.00 -10.57 2.98
C ARG A 229 18.33 -10.35 4.33
N GLN A 230 17.77 -9.15 4.56
CA GLN A 230 17.06 -8.83 5.80
C GLN A 230 15.85 -9.74 6.04
N ILE A 231 15.11 -10.09 4.98
CA ILE A 231 13.98 -11.03 5.07
C ILE A 231 14.39 -12.50 5.08
N GLY A 232 15.68 -12.81 4.92
CA GLY A 232 16.21 -14.15 4.93
C GLY A 232 16.04 -14.92 3.62
N ALA A 233 15.74 -14.26 2.50
CA ALA A 233 15.63 -14.89 1.18
C ALA A 233 17.00 -15.16 0.54
N LEU A 234 18.00 -14.34 0.84
CA LEU A 234 19.39 -14.51 0.45
C LEU A 234 20.28 -14.72 1.67
N LYS A 235 21.39 -15.46 1.49
CA LYS A 235 22.43 -15.61 2.49
C LYS A 235 23.24 -14.32 2.66
N GLN A 236 23.96 -14.21 3.77
CA GLN A 236 24.88 -13.09 4.01
C GLN A 236 26.09 -13.17 3.06
N GLU A 237 26.80 -12.05 2.85
CA GLU A 237 27.88 -11.93 1.86
C GLU A 237 29.15 -12.76 2.15
N GLU A 238 29.33 -13.21 3.36
CA GLU A 238 30.53 -13.95 3.77
C GLU A 238 30.65 -15.36 3.16
N GLU A 239 29.56 -15.88 2.56
CA GLU A 239 29.59 -17.16 1.87
C GLU A 239 29.88 -16.93 0.37
N SER A 240 31.17 -17.15 -0.01
CA SER A 240 31.58 -17.17 -1.42
C SER A 240 30.94 -18.35 -2.14
N GLY A 241 30.06 -18.06 -3.12
CA GLY A 241 29.39 -19.10 -3.90
C GLY A 241 28.86 -18.57 -5.23
N ALA A 242 28.42 -19.48 -6.11
CA ALA A 242 27.73 -19.12 -7.35
C ALA A 242 26.44 -18.32 -7.06
N PRO A 243 25.98 -17.45 -7.96
CA PRO A 243 24.79 -16.59 -7.72
C PRO A 243 23.55 -17.33 -7.23
N ALA A 244 23.31 -18.56 -7.71
CA ALA A 244 22.18 -19.38 -7.28
C ALA A 244 22.38 -20.02 -5.88
N GLU A 245 23.61 -20.18 -5.42
CA GLU A 245 23.95 -20.75 -4.10
C GLU A 245 23.68 -19.77 -2.97
N LEU A 246 23.53 -18.48 -3.28
CA LEU A 246 23.15 -17.45 -2.31
C LEU A 246 21.67 -17.50 -1.91
N LEU A 247 20.83 -18.25 -2.65
CA LEU A 247 19.43 -18.46 -2.29
C LEU A 247 19.30 -19.37 -1.07
N THR A 248 18.56 -18.89 -0.07
CA THR A 248 18.14 -19.75 1.05
C THR A 248 17.02 -20.70 0.62
N ALA A 249 16.67 -21.67 1.47
CA ALA A 249 15.49 -22.50 1.25
C ALA A 249 14.20 -21.64 1.23
N LEU A 250 14.13 -20.61 2.10
CA LEU A 250 13.04 -19.63 2.06
C LEU A 250 13.01 -18.90 0.72
N GLY A 251 14.14 -18.38 0.23
CA GLY A 251 14.23 -17.70 -1.07
C GLY A 251 13.70 -18.55 -2.22
N ARG A 252 14.00 -19.87 -2.24
CA ARG A 252 13.46 -20.79 -3.25
C ARG A 252 11.93 -20.91 -3.19
N HIS A 253 11.34 -20.95 -1.99
CA HIS A 253 9.88 -20.94 -1.85
C HIS A 253 9.27 -19.62 -2.31
N LEU A 254 9.92 -18.48 -1.99
CA LEU A 254 9.43 -17.17 -2.39
C LEU A 254 9.43 -16.98 -3.92
N VAL A 255 10.43 -17.50 -4.63
CA VAL A 255 10.46 -17.49 -6.11
C VAL A 255 9.29 -18.28 -6.70
N ALA A 256 8.91 -19.39 -6.07
CA ALA A 256 7.84 -20.27 -6.59
C ALA A 256 6.41 -19.74 -6.30
N LEU A 257 6.27 -18.78 -5.41
CA LEU A 257 4.96 -18.16 -5.11
C LEU A 257 4.70 -16.97 -6.06
N PRO A 258 3.52 -16.92 -6.70
CA PRO A 258 3.17 -15.85 -7.64
C PRO A 258 2.69 -14.57 -6.91
N CYS A 259 3.53 -14.02 -6.05
CA CYS A 259 3.22 -12.83 -5.28
C CYS A 259 4.50 -12.05 -4.92
N ASP A 260 4.32 -10.84 -4.37
CA ASP A 260 5.42 -10.06 -3.80
C ASP A 260 6.18 -10.85 -2.72
N VAL A 261 7.49 -10.61 -2.61
CA VAL A 261 8.38 -11.35 -1.70
C VAL A 261 7.94 -11.24 -0.24
N ARG A 262 7.46 -10.08 0.21
CA ARG A 262 6.98 -9.87 1.59
C ARG A 262 5.67 -10.61 1.83
N VAL A 263 4.76 -10.58 0.84
CA VAL A 263 3.52 -11.37 0.87
C VAL A 263 3.85 -12.86 0.90
N GLY A 264 4.81 -13.32 0.10
CA GLY A 264 5.30 -14.70 0.13
C GLY A 264 5.85 -15.09 1.50
N ARG A 265 6.63 -14.22 2.14
CA ARG A 265 7.13 -14.43 3.51
C ARG A 265 6.00 -14.55 4.52
N LEU A 266 4.99 -13.68 4.46
CA LEU A 266 3.78 -13.78 5.28
C LEU A 266 3.10 -15.15 5.13
N LEU A 267 3.00 -15.67 3.91
CA LEU A 267 2.40 -16.98 3.64
C LEU A 267 3.17 -18.13 4.26
N VAL A 268 4.49 -18.15 4.09
CA VAL A 268 5.37 -19.20 4.65
C VAL A 268 5.34 -19.16 6.18
N LEU A 269 5.45 -17.97 6.77
CA LEU A 269 5.42 -17.82 8.24
C LEU A 269 4.02 -18.06 8.81
N GLY A 270 2.96 -17.69 8.07
CA GLY A 270 1.59 -18.05 8.43
C GLY A 270 1.35 -19.56 8.44
N ALA A 271 1.92 -20.29 7.49
CA ALA A 271 1.87 -21.76 7.47
C ALA A 271 2.71 -22.37 8.60
N PHE A 272 3.86 -21.77 8.93
CA PHE A 272 4.69 -22.16 10.07
C PHE A 272 3.96 -21.99 11.41
N LEU A 273 3.26 -20.89 11.58
CA LEU A 273 2.47 -20.57 12.79
C LEU A 273 1.08 -21.24 12.82
N GLY A 274 0.70 -22.00 11.79
CA GLY A 274 -0.58 -22.71 11.72
C GLY A 274 -1.78 -21.81 11.44
N VAL A 275 -1.61 -20.74 10.66
CA VAL A 275 -2.66 -19.78 10.27
C VAL A 275 -2.63 -19.49 8.76
N ALA A 276 -2.30 -20.47 7.93
CA ALA A 276 -2.13 -20.33 6.48
C ALA A 276 -3.35 -19.75 5.78
N SER A 277 -4.56 -20.20 6.14
CA SER A 277 -5.81 -19.70 5.54
C SER A 277 -6.01 -18.19 5.80
N ALA A 278 -5.74 -17.71 7.02
CA ALA A 278 -5.81 -16.30 7.37
C ALA A 278 -4.71 -15.50 6.63
N ALA A 279 -3.48 -16.02 6.61
CA ALA A 279 -2.38 -15.41 5.86
C ALA A 279 -2.70 -15.30 4.36
N CYS A 280 -3.33 -16.33 3.75
CA CYS A 280 -3.77 -16.27 2.36
C CYS A 280 -4.92 -15.24 2.14
N SER A 281 -5.81 -15.04 3.11
CA SER A 281 -6.85 -14.01 3.03
C SER A 281 -6.22 -12.61 3.04
N ILE A 282 -5.24 -12.36 3.91
CA ILE A 282 -4.48 -11.11 3.96
C ILE A 282 -3.70 -10.91 2.66
N ALA A 283 -3.00 -11.94 2.19
CA ALA A 283 -2.21 -11.91 0.96
C ALA A 283 -3.08 -11.64 -0.27
N GLY A 284 -4.25 -12.27 -0.37
CA GLY A 284 -5.22 -12.01 -1.44
C GLY A 284 -5.71 -10.55 -1.42
N TRP A 285 -5.92 -9.99 -0.24
CA TRP A 285 -6.27 -8.58 -0.09
C TRP A 285 -5.15 -7.63 -0.51
N LEU A 286 -3.91 -7.93 -0.15
CA LEU A 286 -2.73 -7.14 -0.52
C LEU A 286 -2.37 -7.25 -2.01
N SER A 287 -2.77 -8.33 -2.67
CA SER A 287 -2.48 -8.58 -4.09
C SER A 287 -3.40 -7.83 -5.05
N VAL A 288 -4.49 -7.24 -4.55
CA VAL A 288 -5.46 -6.51 -5.37
C VAL A 288 -5.55 -5.05 -4.91
N ARG A 289 -6.10 -4.20 -5.77
CA ARG A 289 -6.43 -2.85 -5.32
C ARG A 289 -7.48 -2.92 -4.21
N SER A 290 -7.23 -2.20 -3.11
CA SER A 290 -8.09 -2.27 -1.91
C SER A 290 -9.58 -2.28 -2.23
N PRO A 291 -10.35 -3.29 -1.78
CA PRO A 291 -11.81 -3.33 -1.92
C PRO A 291 -12.53 -2.32 -1.03
N MET A 292 -11.84 -1.76 -0.03
CA MET A 292 -12.41 -0.87 0.99
C MET A 292 -12.91 0.45 0.40
N PRO A 293 -13.99 1.04 0.92
CA PRO A 293 -14.39 2.39 0.58
C PRO A 293 -13.36 3.41 1.06
N LYS A 294 -13.31 4.58 0.44
CA LYS A 294 -12.43 5.68 0.89
C LYS A 294 -12.81 6.21 2.27
N ALA A 295 -14.09 6.21 2.57
CA ALA A 295 -14.66 6.56 3.87
C ALA A 295 -15.92 5.72 4.09
N TRP A 296 -16.16 5.33 5.33
CA TRP A 296 -17.36 4.59 5.73
C TRP A 296 -18.56 5.53 5.80
N GLN A 297 -19.71 5.07 5.29
CA GLN A 297 -20.97 5.78 5.47
C GLN A 297 -21.59 5.41 6.84
N PRO A 298 -22.42 6.28 7.43
CA PRO A 298 -23.04 6.03 8.75
C PRO A 298 -23.90 4.76 8.79
N ASP A 299 -24.59 4.43 7.71
CA ASP A 299 -25.42 3.22 7.57
C ASP A 299 -24.59 1.91 7.52
N GLN A 300 -23.31 2.00 7.19
CA GLN A 300 -22.38 0.85 7.13
C GLN A 300 -21.70 0.54 8.47
N GLU A 301 -21.85 1.42 9.46
CA GLU A 301 -21.12 1.31 10.74
C GLU A 301 -21.52 0.06 11.53
N THR A 302 -22.79 -0.31 11.58
CA THR A 302 -23.28 -1.44 12.38
C THR A 302 -22.66 -2.78 11.98
N LEU A 303 -22.66 -3.09 10.66
CA LEU A 303 -22.07 -4.33 10.17
C LEU A 303 -20.55 -4.32 10.29
N ARG A 304 -19.92 -3.18 9.99
CA ARG A 304 -18.49 -2.96 10.18
C ARG A 304 -18.08 -3.23 11.63
N ASP A 305 -18.78 -2.63 12.58
CA ASP A 305 -18.45 -2.76 13.99
C ASP A 305 -18.74 -4.17 14.54
N THR A 306 -19.73 -4.87 13.98
CA THR A 306 -19.97 -6.28 14.28
C THR A 306 -18.79 -7.15 13.84
N LEU A 307 -18.29 -6.97 12.62
CA LEU A 307 -17.12 -7.69 12.12
C LEU A 307 -15.83 -7.32 12.86
N ARG A 308 -15.67 -6.04 13.20
CA ARG A 308 -14.59 -5.56 14.07
C ARG A 308 -14.64 -6.21 15.45
N ALA A 309 -15.81 -6.23 16.09
CA ALA A 309 -15.99 -6.86 17.38
C ALA A 309 -15.71 -8.37 17.35
N LYS A 310 -16.06 -9.06 16.25
CA LYS A 310 -15.72 -10.48 16.06
C LYS A 310 -14.20 -10.69 16.03
N ALA A 311 -13.47 -9.88 15.29
CA ALA A 311 -12.00 -9.94 15.25
C ALA A 311 -11.39 -9.60 16.63
N LEU A 312 -11.94 -8.59 17.34
CA LEU A 312 -11.47 -8.17 18.66
C LEU A 312 -11.64 -9.25 19.73
N ARG A 313 -12.79 -9.92 19.79
CA ARG A 313 -13.09 -10.96 20.81
C ARG A 313 -12.13 -12.14 20.77
N GLY A 314 -11.54 -12.43 19.61
CA GLY A 314 -10.55 -13.49 19.45
C GLY A 314 -9.10 -13.05 19.67
N GLY A 315 -8.85 -11.84 20.22
CA GLY A 315 -7.49 -11.33 20.40
C GLY A 315 -6.88 -10.66 19.16
N GLY A 316 -7.68 -10.41 18.12
CA GLY A 316 -7.25 -9.72 16.89
C GLY A 316 -6.78 -8.29 17.13
N GLY A 317 -7.15 -7.71 18.26
CA GLY A 317 -6.70 -6.38 18.67
C GLY A 317 -7.08 -5.28 17.68
N LYS A 318 -6.28 -4.23 17.64
CA LYS A 318 -6.39 -3.11 16.70
C LYS A 318 -5.60 -3.48 15.45
N SER A 319 -6.25 -4.19 14.51
CA SER A 319 -5.59 -4.77 13.33
C SER A 319 -6.48 -4.69 12.10
N ASP A 320 -6.03 -3.94 11.08
CA ASP A 320 -6.64 -3.94 9.76
C ASP A 320 -6.58 -5.33 9.12
N HIS A 321 -5.46 -6.04 9.30
CA HIS A 321 -5.26 -7.37 8.71
C HIS A 321 -6.22 -8.41 9.28
N CYS A 322 -6.41 -8.46 10.60
CA CYS A 322 -7.39 -9.35 11.21
C CYS A 322 -8.82 -8.99 10.78
N PHE A 323 -9.12 -7.71 10.63
CA PHE A 323 -10.40 -7.25 10.10
C PHE A 323 -10.62 -7.69 8.65
N TRP A 324 -9.59 -7.64 7.80
CA TRP A 324 -9.67 -8.14 6.42
C TRP A 324 -9.96 -9.65 6.36
N VAL A 325 -9.36 -10.42 7.25
CA VAL A 325 -9.68 -11.86 7.38
C VAL A 325 -11.14 -12.05 7.74
N ALA A 326 -11.64 -11.31 8.76
CA ALA A 326 -13.04 -11.40 9.17
C ALA A 326 -14.03 -11.01 8.05
N ILE A 327 -13.71 -9.98 7.26
CA ILE A 327 -14.49 -9.60 6.08
C ILE A 327 -14.46 -10.71 5.01
N MET A 328 -13.28 -11.26 4.70
CA MET A 328 -13.14 -12.31 3.69
C MET A 328 -13.94 -13.56 4.08
N ASP A 329 -13.85 -13.99 5.33
CA ASP A 329 -14.60 -15.14 5.84
C ASP A 329 -16.11 -14.90 5.76
N ALA A 330 -16.57 -13.71 6.15
CA ALA A 330 -17.98 -13.32 6.06
C ALA A 330 -18.46 -13.23 4.60
N PHE A 331 -17.63 -12.71 3.70
CA PHE A 331 -17.90 -12.64 2.26
C PHE A 331 -18.06 -14.04 1.64
N MET A 332 -17.17 -14.96 1.98
CA MET A 332 -17.21 -16.34 1.50
C MET A 332 -18.44 -17.09 2.02
N ALA A 333 -18.88 -16.80 3.26
CA ALA A 333 -20.05 -17.41 3.89
C ALA A 333 -21.38 -16.73 3.50
N ALA A 334 -21.34 -15.57 2.84
CA ALA A 334 -22.53 -14.77 2.54
C ALA A 334 -23.46 -15.46 1.53
N LYS A 335 -24.76 -15.54 1.83
CA LYS A 335 -25.78 -16.04 0.87
C LYS A 335 -25.87 -15.19 -0.40
N SER A 336 -25.72 -13.87 -0.27
CA SER A 336 -25.65 -12.92 -1.36
C SER A 336 -24.42 -12.03 -1.21
N ARG A 337 -23.37 -12.33 -1.98
CA ARG A 337 -22.12 -11.57 -2.02
C ARG A 337 -22.32 -10.11 -2.43
N LYS A 338 -23.26 -9.87 -3.35
CA LYS A 338 -23.60 -8.52 -3.83
C LYS A 338 -24.24 -7.68 -2.70
N ALA A 339 -25.21 -8.25 -1.96
CA ALA A 339 -25.83 -7.56 -0.83
C ALA A 339 -24.78 -7.26 0.26
N PHE A 340 -23.98 -8.26 0.64
CA PHE A 340 -22.91 -8.08 1.62
C PHE A 340 -21.94 -6.93 1.25
N CYS A 341 -21.51 -6.88 -0.01
CA CYS A 341 -20.62 -5.81 -0.47
C CYS A 341 -21.32 -4.44 -0.45
N ASN A 342 -22.59 -4.37 -0.84
CA ASN A 342 -23.35 -3.11 -0.79
C ASN A 342 -23.50 -2.61 0.65
N ASP A 343 -23.85 -3.50 1.59
CA ASP A 343 -24.05 -3.17 3.00
C ASP A 343 -22.77 -2.64 3.68
N LEU A 344 -21.60 -3.04 3.18
CA LEU A 344 -20.30 -2.57 3.65
C LEU A 344 -19.63 -1.53 2.71
N GLY A 345 -20.28 -1.15 1.61
CA GLY A 345 -19.67 -0.24 0.63
C GLY A 345 -18.41 -0.79 -0.05
N LEU A 346 -18.25 -2.14 -0.07
CA LEU A 346 -17.10 -2.81 -0.67
C LEU A 346 -17.28 -2.96 -2.19
N SER A 347 -16.19 -2.97 -2.94
CA SER A 347 -16.21 -3.33 -4.35
C SER A 347 -16.34 -4.84 -4.52
N LEU A 348 -17.49 -5.30 -5.06
CA LEU A 348 -17.71 -6.73 -5.32
C LEU A 348 -16.66 -7.32 -6.26
N GLU A 349 -16.32 -6.61 -7.34
CA GLU A 349 -15.33 -7.07 -8.33
C GLU A 349 -13.98 -7.36 -7.67
N ARG A 350 -13.51 -6.43 -6.81
CA ARG A 350 -12.23 -6.57 -6.10
C ARG A 350 -12.28 -7.62 -4.99
N MET A 351 -13.42 -7.80 -4.33
CA MET A 351 -13.59 -8.88 -3.34
C MET A 351 -13.50 -10.26 -4.01
N VAL A 352 -14.11 -10.42 -5.19
CA VAL A 352 -14.01 -11.66 -5.99
C VAL A 352 -12.57 -11.87 -6.46
N GLU A 353 -11.89 -10.82 -6.93
CA GLU A 353 -10.48 -10.88 -7.33
C GLU A 353 -9.58 -11.29 -6.15
N ALA A 354 -9.77 -10.70 -4.97
CA ALA A 354 -9.03 -11.06 -3.76
C ALA A 354 -9.26 -12.52 -3.33
N GLU A 355 -10.49 -13.03 -3.43
CA GLU A 355 -10.82 -14.44 -3.18
C GLU A 355 -10.13 -15.39 -4.17
N LEU A 356 -10.08 -15.03 -5.45
CA LEU A 356 -9.36 -15.79 -6.47
C LEU A 356 -7.85 -15.83 -6.18
N CYS A 357 -7.24 -14.68 -5.88
CA CYS A 357 -5.84 -14.58 -5.47
C CYS A 357 -5.57 -15.43 -4.20
N ARG A 358 -6.41 -15.31 -3.16
CA ARG A 358 -6.35 -16.15 -1.95
C ARG A 358 -6.33 -17.64 -2.30
N THR A 359 -7.24 -18.07 -3.15
CA THR A 359 -7.37 -19.49 -3.56
C THR A 359 -6.13 -19.97 -4.31
N GLN A 360 -5.61 -19.14 -5.21
CA GLN A 360 -4.39 -19.43 -5.96
C GLN A 360 -3.18 -19.55 -5.04
N LEU A 361 -3.00 -18.61 -4.11
CA LEU A 361 -1.90 -18.61 -3.14
C LEU A 361 -1.96 -19.81 -2.19
N LEU A 362 -3.17 -20.19 -1.74
CA LEU A 362 -3.35 -21.38 -0.90
C LEU A 362 -2.99 -22.67 -1.67
N ARG A 363 -3.34 -22.77 -2.96
CA ARG A 363 -2.90 -23.88 -3.83
C ARG A 363 -1.38 -23.87 -3.99
N GLY A 364 -0.76 -22.70 -4.19
CA GLY A 364 0.70 -22.53 -4.28
C GLY A 364 1.40 -23.02 -3.02
N LEU A 365 0.96 -22.64 -1.83
CA LEU A 365 1.52 -23.14 -0.55
C LEU A 365 1.40 -24.66 -0.44
N ARG A 366 0.25 -25.22 -0.81
CA ARG A 366 0.03 -26.67 -0.78
C ARG A 366 0.94 -27.42 -1.77
N SER A 367 1.16 -26.87 -2.96
CA SER A 367 2.08 -27.47 -3.96
C SER A 367 3.53 -27.46 -3.50
N LEU A 368 3.91 -26.48 -2.66
CA LEU A 368 5.23 -26.42 -2.01
C LEU A 368 5.37 -27.36 -0.80
N GLY A 369 4.29 -28.08 -0.42
CA GLY A 369 4.28 -29.03 0.68
C GLY A 369 3.82 -28.48 2.04
N PHE A 370 3.47 -27.19 2.13
CA PHE A 370 2.94 -26.60 3.38
C PHE A 370 1.46 -26.98 3.58
N GLN A 371 1.19 -28.22 3.96
CA GLN A 371 -0.16 -28.74 4.19
C GLN A 371 -0.36 -29.14 5.65
N ARG A 372 0.62 -29.83 6.23
CA ARG A 372 0.53 -30.38 7.57
C ARG A 372 0.66 -29.27 8.60
N ASP A 373 -0.25 -29.23 9.55
CA ASP A 373 -0.37 -28.23 10.64
C ASP A 373 -0.57 -26.78 10.15
N ALA A 374 -0.80 -26.56 8.85
CA ALA A 374 -0.82 -25.23 8.26
C ALA A 374 -1.96 -24.33 8.79
N ASP A 375 -3.03 -24.91 9.33
CA ASP A 375 -4.17 -24.20 9.91
C ASP A 375 -4.52 -24.73 11.33
N GLY A 376 -3.56 -25.30 12.06
CA GLY A 376 -3.75 -25.80 13.41
C GLY A 376 -4.17 -24.75 14.44
N ASN A 377 -3.86 -23.48 14.19
CA ASN A 377 -4.17 -22.33 15.03
C ASN A 377 -5.13 -21.33 14.35
N ALA A 378 -5.91 -21.77 13.35
CA ALA A 378 -6.72 -20.89 12.48
C ALA A 378 -7.75 -19.99 13.23
N GLY A 379 -8.17 -20.38 14.43
CA GLY A 379 -9.10 -19.61 15.25
C GLY A 379 -8.45 -18.58 16.18
N ASP A 380 -7.13 -18.58 16.29
CA ASP A 380 -6.41 -17.70 17.23
C ASP A 380 -5.93 -16.43 16.53
N TRP A 381 -6.59 -15.32 16.80
CA TRP A 381 -6.27 -14.01 16.22
C TRP A 381 -4.94 -13.42 16.71
N HIS A 382 -4.47 -13.81 17.90
CA HIS A 382 -3.14 -13.41 18.39
C HIS A 382 -2.05 -14.02 17.51
N ILE A 383 -2.21 -15.30 17.15
CA ILE A 383 -1.29 -15.98 16.23
C ILE A 383 -1.37 -15.39 14.82
N VAL A 384 -2.57 -15.05 14.32
CA VAL A 384 -2.72 -14.34 13.04
C VAL A 384 -1.97 -13.01 13.07
N ARG A 385 -2.14 -12.21 14.13
CA ARG A 385 -1.43 -10.94 14.31
C ARG A 385 0.08 -11.13 14.38
N ALA A 386 0.55 -12.19 15.07
CA ALA A 386 1.97 -12.53 15.13
C ALA A 386 2.53 -12.93 13.75
N ALA A 387 1.76 -13.66 12.94
CA ALA A 387 2.14 -13.98 11.56
C ALA A 387 2.25 -12.73 10.69
N VAL A 388 1.36 -11.74 10.87
CA VAL A 388 1.45 -10.44 10.19
C VAL A 388 2.74 -9.71 10.58
N VAL A 389 3.06 -9.65 11.88
CA VAL A 389 4.33 -9.06 12.35
C VAL A 389 5.52 -9.77 11.74
N ALA A 390 5.55 -11.11 11.81
CA ALA A 390 6.64 -11.92 11.27
C ALA A 390 6.82 -11.76 9.75
N GLY A 391 5.72 -11.69 9.00
CA GLY A 391 5.71 -11.60 7.54
C GLY A 391 6.08 -10.22 7.01
N LEU A 392 5.57 -9.15 7.63
CA LEU A 392 5.73 -7.78 7.15
C LEU A 392 6.92 -7.04 7.76
N TYR A 393 7.58 -7.60 8.81
CA TYR A 393 8.81 -7.01 9.31
C TYR A 393 9.85 -6.85 8.18
N PRO A 394 10.56 -5.70 8.06
CA PRO A 394 10.77 -4.61 9.03
C PRO A 394 9.83 -3.40 8.92
N GLN A 395 8.64 -3.54 8.37
CA GLN A 395 7.68 -2.44 8.19
C GLN A 395 7.01 -2.04 9.51
N VAL A 396 7.77 -1.44 10.42
CA VAL A 396 7.37 -1.07 11.78
C VAL A 396 7.49 0.42 12.01
N VAL A 397 6.52 1.01 12.71
CA VAL A 397 6.55 2.39 13.22
C VAL A 397 6.37 2.40 14.73
N SER A 398 7.06 3.32 15.41
CA SER A 398 6.84 3.58 16.83
C SER A 398 5.69 4.55 17.04
N VAL A 399 4.92 4.33 18.10
CA VAL A 399 3.79 5.15 18.53
C VAL A 399 4.21 6.00 19.71
N GLU A 400 4.20 7.31 19.53
CA GLU A 400 4.37 8.28 20.60
C GLU A 400 2.99 8.66 21.13
N ARG A 401 2.72 8.27 22.38
CA ARG A 401 1.46 8.58 23.05
C ARG A 401 1.46 10.01 23.55
N PRO A 402 0.32 10.71 23.51
CA PRO A 402 0.21 12.03 24.14
C PRO A 402 0.39 11.92 25.66
N THR A 403 0.91 12.97 26.25
CA THR A 403 1.02 13.07 27.70
C THR A 403 -0.38 13.00 28.33
N PRO A 404 -0.60 12.14 29.36
CA PRO A 404 -1.88 12.05 30.04
C PRO A 404 -2.33 13.41 30.56
N LYS A 405 -3.55 13.80 30.23
CA LYS A 405 -4.18 15.03 30.75
C LYS A 405 -5.16 14.62 31.84
N PHE A 406 -5.20 15.36 32.94
CA PHE A 406 -6.09 15.12 34.07
C PHE A 406 -7.02 16.32 34.25
N ALA A 407 -8.30 16.06 34.49
CA ALA A 407 -9.26 17.06 34.95
C ALA A 407 -9.54 16.86 36.45
N GLU A 408 -9.68 17.95 37.19
CA GLU A 408 -10.14 17.91 38.56
C GLU A 408 -11.65 17.58 38.60
N SER A 409 -12.03 16.62 39.42
CA SER A 409 -13.41 16.30 39.71
C SER A 409 -13.62 16.23 41.23
N LEU A 410 -14.89 16.22 41.67
CA LEU A 410 -15.23 16.06 43.09
C LEU A 410 -14.72 14.74 43.73
N ALA A 411 -14.37 13.75 42.91
CA ALA A 411 -13.82 12.46 43.30
C ALA A 411 -12.30 12.36 43.14
N GLY A 412 -11.61 13.47 42.78
CA GLY A 412 -10.17 13.51 42.50
C GLY A 412 -9.84 13.77 41.03
N ALA A 413 -8.56 13.63 40.65
CA ALA A 413 -8.11 13.82 39.29
C ALA A 413 -8.57 12.65 38.41
N ILE A 414 -9.35 12.94 37.38
CA ILE A 414 -9.80 11.97 36.36
C ILE A 414 -8.96 12.18 35.10
N GLN A 415 -8.40 11.09 34.56
CA GLN A 415 -7.70 11.13 33.30
C GLN A 415 -8.67 11.39 32.14
N ILE A 416 -8.43 12.45 31.37
CA ILE A 416 -9.18 12.74 30.16
C ILE A 416 -8.68 11.84 29.03
N GLU A 417 -9.61 11.28 28.23
CA GLU A 417 -9.26 10.54 27.03
C GLU A 417 -8.50 11.45 26.04
N SER A 418 -7.36 10.96 25.59
CA SER A 418 -6.54 11.66 24.59
C SER A 418 -7.22 11.63 23.22
N ASP A 419 -7.12 12.73 22.46
CA ASP A 419 -7.59 12.74 21.07
C ASP A 419 -6.64 11.91 20.19
N ALA A 420 -7.19 11.09 19.29
CA ALA A 420 -6.43 10.32 18.30
C ALA A 420 -5.50 11.21 17.44
N ARG A 421 -5.84 12.50 17.28
CA ARG A 421 -5.02 13.49 16.56
C ARG A 421 -3.72 13.85 17.28
N GLU A 422 -3.63 13.61 18.57
CA GLU A 422 -2.44 13.88 19.40
C GLU A 422 -1.42 12.73 19.32
N VAL A 423 -1.83 11.54 18.86
CA VAL A 423 -0.93 10.41 18.66
C VAL A 423 0.00 10.68 17.48
N ARG A 424 1.27 10.39 17.67
CA ARG A 424 2.31 10.57 16.65
C ARG A 424 2.93 9.23 16.29
N TYR A 425 3.15 9.03 14.98
CA TYR A 425 3.78 7.82 14.47
C TYR A 425 5.13 8.16 13.85
N TRP A 426 6.16 7.38 14.20
CA TRP A 426 7.53 7.64 13.78
C TRP A 426 8.14 6.42 13.10
N LEU A 427 8.51 6.60 11.84
CA LEU A 427 9.27 5.62 11.09
C LEU A 427 10.76 5.87 11.28
N SER A 428 11.50 4.85 11.73
CA SER A 428 12.97 4.91 11.85
C SER A 428 13.60 4.45 10.54
N GLU A 429 14.39 5.32 9.91
CA GLU A 429 15.14 5.05 8.68
C GLU A 429 16.62 5.47 8.90
N ASP A 430 17.51 5.07 7.99
CA ASP A 430 18.96 5.27 8.11
C ASP A 430 19.40 6.75 8.21
N GLY A 431 18.51 7.70 7.92
CA GLY A 431 18.74 9.15 8.03
C GLY A 431 18.05 9.83 9.21
N GLY A 432 17.39 9.07 10.11
CA GLY A 432 16.68 9.64 11.26
C GLY A 432 15.25 9.11 11.44
N ARG A 433 14.41 9.91 12.11
CA ARG A 433 12.99 9.58 12.35
C ARG A 433 12.08 10.44 11.47
N ALA A 434 11.27 9.80 10.64
CA ALA A 434 10.27 10.46 9.80
C ALA A 434 8.88 10.35 10.42
N ARG A 435 8.11 11.47 10.42
CA ARG A 435 6.72 11.45 10.88
C ARG A 435 5.83 10.77 9.85
N ALA A 436 5.07 9.79 10.30
CA ALA A 436 4.10 9.07 9.49
C ALA A 436 2.65 9.38 9.94
N PHE A 437 1.69 9.07 9.06
CA PHE A 437 0.26 9.28 9.29
C PHE A 437 -0.49 8.04 8.84
N LEU A 438 -1.54 7.66 9.57
CA LEU A 438 -2.40 6.56 9.16
C LEU A 438 -3.37 7.01 8.07
N HIS A 439 -3.68 6.11 7.13
CA HIS A 439 -4.69 6.36 6.11
C HIS A 439 -6.09 6.36 6.77
N PRO A 440 -7.04 7.24 6.34
CA PRO A 440 -8.38 7.31 6.92
C PRO A 440 -9.21 6.01 6.84
N SER A 441 -8.86 5.09 5.94
CA SER A 441 -9.53 3.78 5.85
C SER A 441 -9.07 2.79 6.90
N SER A 442 -7.98 3.05 7.63
CA SER A 442 -7.51 2.18 8.71
C SER A 442 -8.44 2.23 9.91
N LEU A 443 -8.68 1.10 10.55
CA LEU A 443 -9.39 1.02 11.83
C LEU A 443 -8.68 1.81 12.93
N LEU A 444 -7.36 1.93 12.83
CA LEU A 444 -6.52 2.62 13.81
C LEU A 444 -6.57 4.15 13.65
N PHE A 445 -7.17 4.68 12.59
CA PHE A 445 -7.17 6.12 12.29
C PHE A 445 -7.81 6.99 13.40
N LYS A 446 -8.80 6.44 14.10
CA LYS A 446 -9.51 7.11 15.22
C LYS A 446 -9.07 6.60 16.60
N GLU A 447 -8.04 5.75 16.67
CA GLU A 447 -7.58 5.17 17.93
C GLU A 447 -6.62 6.11 18.65
N SER A 448 -6.84 6.29 19.95
CA SER A 448 -6.01 7.13 20.83
C SER A 448 -5.15 6.33 21.80
N SER A 449 -5.50 5.07 22.05
CA SER A 449 -4.80 4.18 22.98
C SER A 449 -4.22 2.95 22.28
N TYR A 450 -3.06 2.50 22.69
CA TYR A 450 -2.37 1.31 22.17
C TYR A 450 -1.78 0.51 23.32
N SER A 451 -1.87 -0.82 23.25
CA SER A 451 -1.24 -1.72 24.23
C SER A 451 0.25 -1.81 23.98
N CYS A 452 0.63 -1.92 22.70
CA CYS A 452 2.02 -1.93 22.25
C CYS A 452 2.43 -0.57 21.66
N PRO A 453 3.64 -0.07 21.90
CA PRO A 453 4.13 1.17 21.31
C PRO A 453 4.62 1.02 19.87
N TYR A 454 4.26 -0.07 19.19
CA TYR A 454 4.66 -0.35 17.81
C TYR A 454 3.46 -0.80 16.97
N ILE A 455 3.44 -0.33 15.71
CA ILE A 455 2.47 -0.70 14.69
C ILE A 455 3.24 -1.28 13.50
N ILE A 456 2.75 -2.41 12.97
CA ILE A 456 3.17 -2.94 11.68
C ILE A 456 2.26 -2.39 10.58
N PHE A 457 2.80 -2.15 9.39
CA PHE A 457 2.03 -1.65 8.24
C PHE A 457 2.35 -2.45 6.98
N SER A 458 1.43 -2.48 6.02
CA SER A 458 1.63 -3.17 4.74
C SER A 458 2.32 -2.30 3.71
N GLU A 459 1.90 -1.05 3.57
CA GLU A 459 2.39 -0.14 2.56
C GLU A 459 2.62 1.26 3.13
N LYS A 460 3.64 1.92 2.61
CA LYS A 460 3.90 3.34 2.85
C LYS A 460 3.91 4.09 1.52
N THR A 461 3.29 5.25 1.50
CA THR A 461 3.22 6.12 0.31
C THR A 461 3.50 7.56 0.69
N ILE A 462 4.34 8.23 -0.06
CA ILE A 462 4.54 9.67 0.08
C ILE A 462 3.51 10.39 -0.77
N GLN A 463 2.70 11.23 -0.14
CA GLN A 463 1.69 12.06 -0.82
C GLN A 463 2.10 13.52 -0.78
N GLN A 464 2.00 14.18 -1.94
CA GLN A 464 2.23 15.60 -2.05
C GLN A 464 1.05 16.38 -1.45
N GLN A 465 1.35 17.40 -0.65
CA GLN A 465 0.36 18.32 -0.06
C GLN A 465 0.49 19.70 -0.70
N ASN A 466 -0.63 20.45 -0.69
CA ASN A 466 -0.64 21.84 -1.15
C ASN A 466 -0.14 22.82 -0.05
N ASN A 467 0.42 22.34 1.03
CA ASN A 467 0.97 23.17 2.10
C ASN A 467 2.48 23.39 1.86
N PRO A 468 2.94 24.66 1.69
CA PRO A 468 4.36 24.97 1.47
C PRO A 468 5.27 24.58 2.63
N GLU A 469 4.76 24.58 3.87
CA GLU A 469 5.54 24.23 5.08
C GLU A 469 5.75 22.72 5.19
N HIS A 470 4.78 21.91 4.68
CA HIS A 470 4.82 20.46 4.70
C HIS A 470 4.43 19.91 3.34
N PRO A 471 5.33 19.97 2.34
CA PRO A 471 4.99 19.63 0.95
C PRO A 471 4.69 18.15 0.75
N THR A 472 5.15 17.28 1.64
CA THR A 472 4.96 15.83 1.55
C THR A 472 4.46 15.25 2.87
N LYS A 473 3.67 14.18 2.77
CA LYS A 473 3.12 13.42 3.90
C LYS A 473 3.34 11.94 3.67
N LEU A 474 3.99 11.27 4.64
CA LEU A 474 4.15 9.82 4.63
C LEU A 474 2.88 9.18 5.18
N VAL A 475 2.15 8.44 4.35
CA VAL A 475 0.89 7.79 4.70
C VAL A 475 1.07 6.29 4.73
N LEU A 476 0.58 5.65 5.79
CA LEU A 476 0.64 4.21 6.04
C LEU A 476 -0.74 3.59 5.83
N THR A 477 -0.78 2.44 5.16
CA THR A 477 -1.99 1.64 4.92
C THR A 477 -1.82 0.22 5.42
N GLY A 478 -2.93 -0.44 5.78
CA GLY A 478 -2.91 -1.78 6.33
C GLY A 478 -2.14 -1.84 7.64
N CYS A 479 -2.65 -1.16 8.67
CA CYS A 479 -1.96 -1.00 9.94
C CYS A 479 -2.50 -1.98 10.98
N SER A 480 -1.60 -2.53 11.80
CA SER A 480 -1.95 -3.40 12.92
C SER A 480 -1.05 -3.16 14.11
N GLU A 481 -1.63 -3.13 15.29
CA GLU A 481 -0.86 -3.09 16.53
C GLU A 481 0.01 -4.34 16.64
N ALA A 482 1.32 -4.17 16.82
CA ALA A 482 2.25 -5.27 16.91
C ALA A 482 2.21 -5.90 18.32
N SER A 483 2.39 -7.24 18.39
CA SER A 483 2.70 -7.90 19.66
C SER A 483 4.18 -7.74 19.97
N VAL A 484 4.51 -7.36 21.20
CA VAL A 484 5.91 -7.27 21.68
C VAL A 484 6.62 -8.61 21.50
N TYR A 485 5.97 -9.70 21.88
CA TYR A 485 6.54 -11.04 21.75
C TYR A 485 6.75 -11.44 20.29
N ALA A 486 5.84 -11.06 19.39
CA ALA A 486 6.02 -11.31 17.97
C ALA A 486 7.22 -10.52 17.40
N LEU A 487 7.44 -9.28 17.82
CA LEU A 487 8.62 -8.50 17.44
C LEU A 487 9.92 -9.12 17.97
N LEU A 488 9.93 -9.56 19.22
CA LEU A 488 11.08 -10.20 19.85
C LEU A 488 11.42 -11.57 19.20
N LEU A 489 10.40 -12.36 18.83
CA LEU A 489 10.57 -13.70 18.28
C LEU A 489 10.80 -13.72 16.76
N PHE A 490 10.22 -12.80 15.99
CA PHE A 490 10.25 -12.80 14.52
C PHE A 490 10.78 -11.52 13.89
N GLY A 491 11.10 -10.52 14.69
CA GLY A 491 11.79 -9.31 14.24
C GLY A 491 13.20 -9.60 13.75
N GLY A 492 13.97 -8.57 13.43
CA GLY A 492 15.34 -8.69 12.93
C GLY A 492 16.34 -9.19 13.98
N HIS A 493 17.58 -8.76 13.87
CA HIS A 493 18.65 -9.20 14.77
C HIS A 493 18.41 -8.71 16.21
N LEU A 494 18.52 -9.64 17.19
CA LEU A 494 18.43 -9.30 18.61
C LEU A 494 19.81 -8.93 19.16
N THR A 495 19.88 -7.76 19.77
CA THR A 495 21.03 -7.34 20.58
C THR A 495 20.59 -7.24 22.04
N VAL A 496 21.38 -7.81 22.93
CA VAL A 496 21.10 -7.82 24.37
C VAL A 496 22.14 -7.02 25.11
N ASP A 497 21.69 -6.05 25.88
CA ASP A 497 22.50 -5.35 26.88
C ASP A 497 22.27 -6.05 28.25
N HIS A 498 23.26 -6.80 28.70
CA HIS A 498 23.19 -7.52 29.98
C HIS A 498 23.32 -6.60 31.19
N GLN A 499 23.87 -5.38 31.03
CA GLN A 499 24.01 -4.43 32.14
C GLN A 499 22.70 -3.71 32.41
N GLN A 500 22.02 -3.28 31.34
CA GLN A 500 20.72 -2.60 31.45
C GLN A 500 19.53 -3.56 31.43
N VAL A 501 19.79 -4.86 31.20
CA VAL A 501 18.75 -5.88 31.01
C VAL A 501 17.74 -5.46 29.92
N GLU A 502 18.28 -4.95 28.82
CA GLU A 502 17.51 -4.44 27.69
C GLU A 502 17.71 -5.31 26.46
N VAL A 503 16.63 -5.54 25.71
CA VAL A 503 16.65 -6.24 24.42
C VAL A 503 16.29 -5.26 23.32
N THR A 504 17.15 -5.12 22.33
CA THR A 504 16.89 -4.32 21.14
C THR A 504 16.76 -5.17 19.89
N VAL A 505 15.83 -4.81 19.02
CA VAL A 505 15.60 -5.45 17.72
C VAL A 505 16.11 -4.50 16.63
N ASP A 506 17.06 -4.99 15.81
CA ASP A 506 17.72 -4.23 14.73
C ASP A 506 18.21 -2.84 15.18
N GLY A 507 19.00 -2.81 16.25
CA GLY A 507 19.54 -1.55 16.80
C GLY A 507 18.50 -0.53 17.27
N GLY A 508 17.27 -1.02 17.56
CA GLY A 508 16.13 -0.21 18.01
C GLY A 508 15.12 0.15 16.92
N ARG A 509 15.35 -0.22 15.65
CA ARG A 509 14.35 -0.04 14.57
C ARG A 509 13.08 -0.85 14.86
N GLY A 510 13.22 -2.12 15.27
CA GLY A 510 12.13 -3.02 15.68
C GLY A 510 11.71 -2.88 17.12
N GLY A 511 12.34 -2.00 17.89
CA GLY A 511 12.00 -1.68 19.27
C GLY A 511 13.12 -1.90 20.27
N ARG A 512 12.91 -1.30 21.47
CA ARG A 512 13.71 -1.50 22.67
C ARG A 512 12.80 -1.93 23.80
N PHE A 513 13.17 -3.01 24.48
CA PHE A 513 12.32 -3.67 25.45
C PHE A 513 13.10 -3.97 26.74
N ALA A 514 12.56 -3.57 27.89
CA ALA A 514 13.12 -3.95 29.18
C ALA A 514 12.92 -5.45 29.41
N GLY A 515 13.97 -6.17 29.74
CA GLY A 515 13.97 -7.63 29.88
C GLY A 515 13.42 -8.15 31.21
N GLY A 516 13.14 -7.30 32.17
CA GLY A 516 12.68 -7.67 33.53
C GLY A 516 13.76 -8.36 34.37
N SER A 517 14.45 -9.36 33.83
CA SER A 517 15.61 -10.02 34.47
C SER A 517 16.54 -10.64 33.41
N THR A 518 17.80 -10.86 33.79
CA THR A 518 18.79 -11.53 32.92
C THR A 518 18.38 -12.96 32.56
N THR A 519 17.67 -13.65 33.46
CA THR A 519 17.12 -15.00 33.21
C THR A 519 16.06 -14.97 32.12
N VAL A 520 15.11 -14.02 32.15
CA VAL A 520 14.05 -13.87 31.14
C VAL A 520 14.66 -13.57 29.78
N VAL A 521 15.65 -12.69 29.72
CA VAL A 521 16.36 -12.36 28.47
C VAL A 521 17.09 -13.59 27.90
N ALA A 522 17.79 -14.38 28.74
CA ALA A 522 18.45 -15.59 28.29
C ALA A 522 17.46 -16.67 27.81
N MET A 523 16.30 -16.79 28.48
CA MET A 523 15.24 -17.69 28.03
C MET A 523 14.67 -17.26 26.66
N LEU A 524 14.43 -15.97 26.46
CA LEU A 524 13.96 -15.42 25.20
C LEU A 524 14.94 -15.70 24.05
N GLN A 525 16.24 -15.51 24.29
CA GLN A 525 17.27 -15.80 23.28
C GLN A 525 17.28 -17.29 22.90
N ARG A 526 17.20 -18.19 23.89
CA ARG A 526 17.14 -19.64 23.64
C ARG A 526 15.87 -20.04 22.89
N LEU A 527 14.72 -19.43 23.26
CA LEU A 527 13.47 -19.68 22.57
C LEU A 527 13.54 -19.22 21.11
N ARG A 528 14.11 -18.03 20.86
CA ARG A 528 14.35 -17.52 19.51
C ARG A 528 15.20 -18.48 18.68
N GLN A 529 16.34 -18.93 19.21
CA GLN A 529 17.22 -19.89 18.53
C GLN A 529 16.49 -21.21 18.20
N ALA A 530 15.67 -21.70 19.13
CA ALA A 530 14.88 -22.91 18.90
C ALA A 530 13.82 -22.71 17.80
N ILE A 531 13.19 -21.55 17.74
CA ILE A 531 12.23 -21.20 16.67
C ILE A 531 12.92 -21.09 15.33
N ASP A 532 14.06 -20.41 15.27
CA ASP A 532 14.83 -20.27 14.02
C ASP A 532 15.23 -21.64 13.46
N ALA A 533 15.64 -22.57 14.34
CA ALA A 533 15.92 -23.95 13.96
C ALA A 533 14.68 -24.70 13.43
N LEU A 534 13.52 -24.57 14.11
CA LEU A 534 12.25 -25.16 13.66
C LEU A 534 11.76 -24.56 12.35
N LEU A 535 11.92 -23.24 12.16
CA LEU A 535 11.58 -22.56 10.91
C LEU A 535 12.46 -23.07 9.77
N LEU A 536 13.77 -23.18 9.97
CA LEU A 536 14.69 -23.77 9.00
C LEU A 536 14.30 -25.21 8.65
N GLN A 537 13.98 -26.03 9.65
CA GLN A 537 13.49 -27.40 9.43
C GLN A 537 12.22 -27.41 8.59
N LYS A 538 11.22 -26.58 8.94
CA LYS A 538 9.94 -26.49 8.20
C LYS A 538 10.13 -26.00 6.78
N VAL A 539 11.00 -25.04 6.55
CA VAL A 539 11.30 -24.49 5.22
C VAL A 539 12.06 -25.50 4.36
N HIS A 540 12.98 -26.28 4.94
CA HIS A 540 13.68 -27.37 4.23
C HIS A 540 12.78 -28.58 3.96
N SER A 541 11.86 -28.88 4.87
CA SER A 541 10.95 -30.02 4.80
C SER A 541 9.51 -29.57 5.09
N PRO A 542 8.82 -28.89 4.13
CA PRO A 542 7.52 -28.27 4.36
C PRO A 542 6.41 -29.22 4.82
N SER A 543 6.50 -30.51 4.46
CA SER A 543 5.56 -31.56 4.87
C SER A 543 5.79 -32.06 6.31
N SER A 544 6.89 -31.68 6.97
CA SER A 544 7.18 -32.10 8.36
C SER A 544 6.20 -31.46 9.33
N SER A 545 5.81 -32.21 10.38
CA SER A 545 5.06 -31.65 11.52
C SER A 545 6.03 -31.04 12.54
N ILE A 546 5.72 -29.84 12.99
CA ILE A 546 6.46 -29.14 14.05
C ILE A 546 5.61 -28.88 15.29
N SER A 547 4.30 -29.10 15.22
CA SER A 547 3.34 -28.83 16.31
C SER A 547 3.63 -29.59 17.59
N GLY A 548 4.28 -30.75 17.50
CA GLY A 548 4.73 -31.55 18.65
C GLY A 548 5.99 -31.04 19.34
N ALA A 549 6.72 -30.09 18.76
CA ALA A 549 7.94 -29.55 19.36
C ALA A 549 7.61 -28.65 20.56
N LYS A 550 8.25 -28.86 21.71
CA LYS A 550 8.03 -28.07 22.94
C LYS A 550 8.21 -26.56 22.68
N ALA A 551 9.22 -26.18 21.91
CA ALA A 551 9.45 -24.78 21.58
C ALA A 551 8.28 -24.17 20.77
N ALA A 552 7.70 -24.90 19.80
CA ALA A 552 6.55 -24.44 19.05
C ALA A 552 5.33 -24.25 19.97
N GLN A 553 5.08 -25.19 20.87
CA GLN A 553 3.99 -25.08 21.85
C GLN A 553 4.19 -23.88 22.79
N CYS A 554 5.40 -23.69 23.33
CA CYS A 554 5.72 -22.53 24.16
C CYS A 554 5.47 -21.20 23.42
N VAL A 555 5.84 -21.11 22.15
CA VAL A 555 5.62 -19.92 21.34
C VAL A 555 4.14 -19.67 21.09
N VAL A 556 3.38 -20.69 20.73
CA VAL A 556 1.93 -20.57 20.55
C VAL A 556 1.29 -20.06 21.86
N THR A 557 1.59 -20.67 22.99
CA THR A 557 1.07 -20.23 24.31
C THR A 557 1.47 -18.79 24.62
N LEU A 558 2.76 -18.42 24.41
CA LEU A 558 3.23 -17.06 24.69
C LEU A 558 2.52 -16.01 23.82
N LEU A 559 2.33 -16.31 22.53
CA LEU A 559 1.68 -15.42 21.60
C LEU A 559 0.17 -15.33 21.85
N SER A 560 -0.52 -16.46 22.11
CA SER A 560 -1.96 -16.52 22.35
C SER A 560 -2.38 -15.77 23.61
N THR A 561 -1.51 -15.74 24.63
CA THR A 561 -1.78 -15.06 25.90
C THR A 561 -1.18 -13.66 25.98
N ASP A 562 -0.45 -13.23 24.95
CA ASP A 562 0.37 -12.00 24.91
C ASP A 562 1.26 -11.89 26.18
N GLY A 563 1.76 -13.03 26.65
CA GLY A 563 2.64 -13.16 27.81
C GLY A 563 1.96 -13.15 29.18
N LEU A 564 0.64 -13.04 29.24
CA LEU A 564 -0.08 -12.98 30.54
C LEU A 564 -0.28 -14.34 31.19
N GLY A 565 0.06 -15.43 30.50
CA GLY A 565 -0.21 -16.81 30.97
C GLY A 565 -1.69 -17.18 30.80
N PRO A 566 -2.06 -18.48 30.93
CA PRO A 566 -3.44 -18.88 30.89
C PRO A 566 -4.17 -18.22 32.06
N GLU A 567 -5.33 -17.57 31.79
CA GLU A 567 -6.20 -17.08 32.83
C GLU A 567 -6.53 -18.27 33.76
N THR A 568 -6.00 -18.22 34.95
CA THR A 568 -6.51 -19.09 36.01
C THR A 568 -7.95 -18.63 36.25
N GLU A 569 -8.92 -19.42 35.77
CA GLU A 569 -10.32 -19.26 36.12
C GLU A 569 -10.43 -19.02 37.65
N LYS A 570 -10.73 -17.77 38.01
CA LYS A 570 -11.16 -17.42 39.35
C LYS A 570 -12.67 -17.35 39.40
#